data_9a37c56f606cc7c22361b0ebce43179e
#
_entry.id   9a37c56f606cc7c22361b0ebce43179e
#
_cell.length_a   1.000
_cell.length_b   1.000
_cell.length_c   1.000
_cell.angle_alpha   90.00
_cell.angle_beta   90.00
_cell.angle_gamma   90.00
#
_symmetry.space_group_name_H-M   'P 1'
#
loop_
_entity.id
_entity.type
_entity.pdbx_description
1 polymer ?
#
loop_
_entity_poly.entity_id
_entity_poly.type
_entity_poly.pdbx_seq_one_letter_code
_entity_poly.pdbx_strand_id
1 'polypeptide(L)'
;MTTIGELELIDMLQDPKAVVVDSRTRDWFEGGTIPGAINIPYTYVVDELGQLGCEPDFDGWDCTEAKPVALFCNGVWCGQSPTAIRNMVNAGYPADRISYYRGGMQVWRLLGLTVIGGE
;
A
#
# COMPACT_ATOMS: atom_id res chain seq x y z
N MET A 1 -2.11 12.44 3.68
CA MET A 1 -1.22 11.51 2.95
C MET A 1 0.18 12.09 2.88
N THR A 2 1.17 11.27 3.13
CA THR A 2 2.57 11.67 3.12
C THR A 2 3.32 10.86 2.06
N THR A 3 4.09 11.54 1.20
CA THR A 3 4.99 10.85 0.27
C THR A 3 6.28 10.48 1.02
N ILE A 4 6.69 9.23 0.92
CA ILE A 4 7.84 8.70 1.66
C ILE A 4 8.90 8.15 0.71
N GLY A 5 10.13 8.04 1.21
CA GLY A 5 11.24 7.40 0.53
C GLY A 5 11.53 6.01 1.07
N GLU A 6 12.66 5.44 0.62
CA GLU A 6 13.03 4.06 0.94
C GLU A 6 13.25 3.83 2.42
N LEU A 7 13.89 4.77 3.11
CA LEU A 7 14.19 4.58 4.53
C LEU A 7 12.92 4.49 5.38
N GLU A 8 11.96 5.37 5.11
CA GLU A 8 10.69 5.37 5.82
C GLU A 8 9.88 4.11 5.49
N LEU A 9 9.95 3.65 4.24
CA LEU A 9 9.28 2.42 3.85
C LEU A 9 9.90 1.20 4.56
N ILE A 10 11.22 1.13 4.66
CA ILE A 10 11.90 0.06 5.37
C ILE A 10 11.49 0.05 6.85
N ASP A 11 11.40 1.22 7.47
CA ASP A 11 10.93 1.32 8.85
C ASP A 11 9.52 0.76 9.00
N MET A 12 8.62 1.06 8.05
CA MET A 12 7.26 0.54 8.09
C MET A 12 7.22 -0.97 7.88
N LEU A 13 8.09 -1.50 7.03
CA LEU A 13 8.18 -2.95 6.83
C LEU A 13 8.58 -3.70 8.10
N GLN A 14 9.30 -3.02 9.00
CA GLN A 14 9.76 -3.59 10.27
C GLN A 14 8.79 -3.31 11.42
N ASP A 15 7.79 -2.47 11.22
CA ASP A 15 6.81 -2.11 12.24
C ASP A 15 5.65 -3.09 12.21
N PRO A 16 5.44 -3.88 13.28
CA PRO A 16 4.34 -4.85 13.30
C PRO A 16 2.95 -4.22 13.27
N LYS A 17 2.85 -2.92 13.51
CA LYS A 17 1.56 -2.21 13.48
C LYS A 17 1.26 -1.60 12.11
N ALA A 18 2.24 -1.55 11.22
CA ALA A 18 2.07 -0.96 9.89
C ALA A 18 1.85 -2.03 8.84
N VAL A 19 1.22 -1.64 7.74
CA VAL A 19 0.99 -2.52 6.60
C VAL A 19 1.56 -1.85 5.36
N VAL A 20 2.32 -2.61 4.56
CA VAL A 20 2.80 -2.15 3.26
C VAL A 20 2.02 -2.89 2.18
N VAL A 21 1.41 -2.13 1.28
CA VAL A 21 0.47 -2.63 0.27
C VAL A 21 1.05 -2.42 -1.12
N ASP A 22 1.18 -3.51 -1.87
CA ASP A 22 1.40 -3.48 -3.30
C ASP A 22 0.03 -3.28 -3.97
N SER A 23 -0.18 -2.10 -4.56
CA SER A 23 -1.46 -1.71 -5.17
C SER A 23 -1.63 -2.23 -6.60
N ARG A 24 -0.62 -2.91 -7.14
CA ARG A 24 -0.65 -3.43 -8.50
C ARG A 24 -1.60 -4.62 -8.60
N THR A 25 -1.94 -5.00 -9.83
CA THR A 25 -2.68 -6.24 -10.05
C THR A 25 -1.86 -7.44 -9.59
N ARG A 26 -2.54 -8.55 -9.35
CA ARG A 26 -1.91 -9.75 -8.80
C ARG A 26 -0.77 -10.27 -9.66
N ASP A 27 -0.89 -10.16 -10.98
CA ASP A 27 0.16 -10.61 -11.91
C ASP A 27 1.48 -9.89 -11.66
N TRP A 28 1.43 -8.58 -11.45
CA TRP A 28 2.61 -7.79 -11.12
C TRP A 28 3.20 -8.19 -9.78
N PHE A 29 2.33 -8.40 -8.79
CA PHE A 29 2.75 -8.80 -7.44
C PHE A 29 3.48 -10.15 -7.48
N GLU A 30 2.92 -11.13 -8.17
CA GLU A 30 3.53 -12.46 -8.29
C GLU A 30 4.83 -12.40 -9.09
N GLY A 31 4.96 -11.48 -10.03
CA GLY A 31 6.16 -11.26 -10.82
C GLY A 31 7.31 -10.58 -10.08
N GLY A 32 7.09 -10.20 -8.84
CA GLY A 32 8.14 -9.60 -8.00
C GLY A 32 7.61 -8.43 -7.21
N THR A 33 7.85 -8.43 -5.91
CA THR A 33 7.38 -7.40 -4.99
C THR A 33 8.39 -7.15 -3.87
N ILE A 34 8.11 -6.13 -3.07
CA ILE A 34 8.90 -5.81 -1.89
C ILE A 34 8.61 -6.85 -0.80
N PRO A 35 9.62 -7.48 -0.20
CA PRO A 35 9.40 -8.46 0.87
C PRO A 35 8.62 -7.85 2.04
N GLY A 36 7.58 -8.53 2.48
CA GLY A 36 6.72 -8.06 3.57
C GLY A 36 5.49 -7.30 3.09
N ALA A 37 5.40 -6.95 1.82
CA ALA A 37 4.21 -6.30 1.27
C ALA A 37 3.10 -7.31 1.04
N ILE A 38 1.86 -6.88 1.25
CA ILE A 38 0.68 -7.65 0.86
C ILE A 38 0.10 -7.06 -0.43
N ASN A 39 -0.59 -7.88 -1.20
CA ASN A 39 -1.21 -7.43 -2.45
C ASN A 39 -2.67 -7.10 -2.21
N ILE A 40 -3.02 -5.84 -2.39
CA ILE A 40 -4.40 -5.40 -2.48
C ILE A 40 -4.50 -4.58 -3.75
N PRO A 41 -4.95 -5.18 -4.87
CA PRO A 41 -5.08 -4.44 -6.13
C PRO A 41 -5.92 -3.18 -5.94
N TYR A 42 -5.52 -2.11 -6.61
CA TYR A 42 -6.12 -0.78 -6.42
C TYR A 42 -7.63 -0.76 -6.65
N THR A 43 -8.16 -1.67 -7.46
CA THR A 43 -9.59 -1.76 -7.74
C THR A 43 -10.39 -2.40 -6.60
N TYR A 44 -9.73 -3.11 -5.69
CA TYR A 44 -10.38 -3.83 -4.59
C TYR A 44 -10.11 -3.25 -3.21
N VAL A 45 -9.38 -2.14 -3.13
CA VAL A 45 -8.89 -1.64 -1.84
C VAL A 45 -10.01 -1.33 -0.86
N VAL A 46 -11.13 -0.79 -1.34
CA VAL A 46 -12.26 -0.44 -0.46
C VAL A 46 -12.88 -1.70 0.13
N ASP A 47 -12.97 -2.77 -0.65
CA ASP A 47 -13.52 -4.04 -0.17
C ASP A 47 -12.59 -4.73 0.85
N GLU A 48 -11.32 -4.37 0.85
CA GLU A 48 -10.29 -5.02 1.66
C GLU A 48 -9.80 -4.15 2.84
N LEU A 49 -10.54 -3.10 3.19
CA LEU A 49 -10.14 -2.21 4.30
C LEU A 49 -10.10 -2.94 5.65
N GLY A 50 -10.75 -4.09 5.77
CA GLY A 50 -10.64 -4.95 6.94
C GLY A 50 -9.21 -5.40 7.21
N GLN A 51 -8.41 -5.62 6.17
CA GLN A 51 -7.00 -5.99 6.32
C GLN A 51 -6.14 -4.84 6.84
N LEU A 52 -6.65 -3.63 6.77
CA LEU A 52 -5.95 -2.40 7.19
C LEU A 52 -6.47 -1.88 8.53
N GLY A 53 -7.23 -2.68 9.25
CA GLY A 53 -7.68 -2.34 10.59
C GLY A 53 -9.04 -1.64 10.66
N CYS A 54 -9.75 -1.50 9.54
CA CYS A 54 -11.12 -1.01 9.57
C CYS A 54 -12.09 -2.14 9.88
N GLU A 55 -13.22 -1.81 10.46
CA GLU A 55 -14.28 -2.77 10.75
C GLU A 55 -15.52 -2.45 9.93
N PRO A 56 -16.27 -3.48 9.47
CA PRO A 56 -17.53 -3.22 8.78
C PRO A 56 -18.49 -2.45 9.68
N ASP A 57 -19.14 -1.44 9.11
CA ASP A 57 -20.12 -0.64 9.79
C ASP A 57 -21.41 -0.65 8.99
N PHE A 58 -22.49 -0.07 9.54
CA PHE A 58 -23.83 -0.14 8.98
C PHE A 58 -23.89 0.34 7.51
N ASP A 59 -23.18 1.44 7.20
CA ASP A 59 -23.19 2.05 5.88
C ASP A 59 -21.81 2.02 5.21
N GLY A 60 -20.90 1.18 5.67
CA GLY A 60 -19.55 1.15 5.09
C GLY A 60 -18.50 0.64 6.06
N TRP A 61 -17.50 1.48 6.36
CA TRP A 61 -16.37 1.11 7.20
C TRP A 61 -16.18 2.05 8.37
N ASP A 62 -15.84 1.50 9.52
CA ASP A 62 -15.31 2.23 10.66
C ASP A 62 -13.80 2.08 10.67
N CYS A 63 -13.09 3.14 10.34
CA CYS A 63 -11.64 3.17 10.26
C CYS A 63 -10.98 3.92 11.42
N THR A 64 -11.67 4.01 12.55
CA THR A 64 -11.15 4.67 13.76
C THR A 64 -9.84 4.03 14.23
N GLU A 65 -9.75 2.70 14.13
CA GLU A 65 -8.57 1.92 14.52
C GLU A 65 -7.69 1.55 13.33
N ALA A 66 -7.77 2.31 12.23
CA ALA A 66 -7.01 2.02 11.02
C ALA A 66 -5.50 2.04 11.27
N LYS A 67 -4.80 1.10 10.66
CA LYS A 67 -3.36 0.96 10.79
C LYS A 67 -2.65 1.98 9.91
N PRO A 68 -1.40 2.38 10.28
CA PRO A 68 -0.53 3.07 9.34
C PRO A 68 -0.29 2.18 8.12
N VAL A 69 -0.47 2.73 6.93
CA VAL A 69 -0.35 1.96 5.68
C VAL A 69 0.52 2.74 4.69
N ALA A 70 1.37 2.01 3.98
CA ALA A 70 2.10 2.56 2.84
C ALA A 70 1.69 1.81 1.59
N LEU A 71 1.43 2.54 0.51
CA LEU A 71 1.07 1.95 -0.77
C LEU A 71 2.13 2.27 -1.81
N PHE A 72 2.35 1.34 -2.73
CA PHE A 72 3.24 1.54 -3.86
C PHE A 72 2.73 0.83 -5.10
N CYS A 73 3.28 1.19 -6.25
CA CYS A 73 3.03 0.48 -7.50
C CYS A 73 4.31 0.41 -8.34
N ASN A 74 4.23 0.46 -9.66
CA ASN A 74 5.39 0.24 -10.52
C ASN A 74 6.42 1.36 -10.48
N GLY A 75 5.99 2.61 -10.32
CA GLY A 75 6.86 3.77 -10.30
C GLY A 75 6.08 5.07 -10.33
N VAL A 76 6.79 6.18 -10.54
CA VAL A 76 6.19 7.52 -10.44
C VAL A 76 5.11 7.80 -11.50
N TRP A 77 5.15 7.08 -12.61
CA TRP A 77 4.15 7.23 -13.68
C TRP A 77 2.87 6.45 -13.42
N CYS A 78 2.88 5.54 -12.47
CA CYS A 78 1.77 4.61 -12.24
C CYS A 78 0.69 5.28 -11.40
N GLY A 79 -0.56 5.25 -11.87
CA GLY A 79 -1.69 5.86 -11.18
C GLY A 79 -2.44 4.94 -10.24
N GLN A 80 -2.00 3.69 -10.06
CA GLN A 80 -2.74 2.69 -9.29
C GLN A 80 -2.78 3.00 -7.80
N SER A 81 -1.64 3.36 -7.19
CA SER A 81 -1.62 3.74 -5.78
C SER A 81 -2.37 5.04 -5.51
N PRO A 82 -2.17 6.12 -6.29
CA PRO A 82 -2.98 7.33 -6.11
C PRO A 82 -4.48 7.07 -6.21
N THR A 83 -4.90 6.22 -7.14
CA THR A 83 -6.32 5.84 -7.27
C THR A 83 -6.80 5.09 -6.02
N ALA A 84 -6.02 4.12 -5.54
CA ALA A 84 -6.34 3.39 -4.33
C ALA A 84 -6.46 4.32 -3.13
N ILE A 85 -5.51 5.23 -2.96
CA ILE A 85 -5.51 6.20 -1.84
C ILE A 85 -6.75 7.07 -1.89
N ARG A 86 -7.11 7.59 -3.06
CA ARG A 86 -8.31 8.42 -3.22
C ARG A 86 -9.55 7.64 -2.80
N ASN A 87 -9.67 6.39 -3.23
CA ASN A 87 -10.81 5.55 -2.89
C ASN A 87 -10.85 5.22 -1.40
N MET A 88 -9.70 5.00 -0.78
CA MET A 88 -9.61 4.76 0.66
C MET A 88 -10.09 5.97 1.47
N VAL A 89 -9.62 7.17 1.13
CA VAL A 89 -10.00 8.41 1.80
C VAL A 89 -11.50 8.66 1.64
N ASN A 90 -12.02 8.46 0.43
CA ASN A 90 -13.45 8.61 0.17
C ASN A 90 -14.30 7.61 0.96
N ALA A 91 -13.74 6.46 1.30
CA ALA A 91 -14.43 5.44 2.11
C ALA A 91 -14.30 5.67 3.62
N GLY A 92 -13.56 6.70 4.04
CA GLY A 92 -13.42 7.07 5.45
C GLY A 92 -12.07 6.71 6.09
N TYR A 93 -11.11 6.21 5.33
CA TYR A 93 -9.79 5.90 5.86
C TYR A 93 -9.05 7.21 6.22
N PRO A 94 -8.45 7.33 7.43
CA PRO A 94 -7.76 8.56 7.82
C PRO A 94 -6.57 8.86 6.91
N ALA A 95 -6.59 10.03 6.28
CA ALA A 95 -5.54 10.42 5.35
C ALA A 95 -4.17 10.54 6.04
N ASP A 96 -4.15 10.91 7.32
CA ASP A 96 -2.91 11.07 8.08
C ASP A 96 -2.23 9.74 8.42
N ARG A 97 -2.87 8.62 8.17
CA ARG A 97 -2.29 7.28 8.34
C ARG A 97 -1.85 6.64 7.03
N ILE A 98 -1.98 7.36 5.92
CA ILE A 98 -1.61 6.86 4.60
C ILE A 98 -0.28 7.47 4.18
N SER A 99 0.65 6.60 3.77
CA SER A 99 1.91 6.99 3.15
C SER A 99 1.96 6.46 1.72
N TYR A 100 2.57 7.21 0.83
CA TYR A 100 2.72 6.82 -0.57
C TYR A 100 4.21 6.70 -0.91
N TYR A 101 4.66 5.49 -1.22
CA TYR A 101 6.00 5.25 -1.74
C TYR A 101 5.96 5.42 -3.26
N ARG A 102 6.19 6.65 -3.69
CA ARG A 102 6.05 7.04 -5.09
C ARG A 102 7.06 6.38 -6.01
N GLY A 103 8.26 6.11 -5.50
CA GLY A 103 9.32 5.44 -6.29
C GLY A 103 8.90 4.07 -6.78
N GLY A 104 8.14 3.35 -5.99
CA GLY A 104 7.60 2.06 -6.35
C GLY A 104 8.67 1.03 -6.68
N MET A 105 8.27 0.01 -7.41
CA MET A 105 9.17 -1.09 -7.78
C MET A 105 10.34 -0.61 -8.64
N GLN A 106 10.14 0.40 -9.49
CA GLN A 106 11.21 0.91 -10.34
C GLN A 106 12.40 1.40 -9.51
N VAL A 107 12.15 2.28 -8.55
CA VAL A 107 13.24 2.83 -7.73
C VAL A 107 13.79 1.78 -6.77
N TRP A 108 12.90 0.95 -6.19
CA TRP A 108 13.31 -0.13 -5.30
C TRP A 108 14.32 -1.06 -5.98
N ARG A 109 14.02 -1.50 -7.21
CA ARG A 109 14.91 -2.36 -7.99
C ARG A 109 16.19 -1.63 -8.42
N LEU A 110 16.08 -0.36 -8.79
CA LEU A 110 17.21 0.45 -9.23
C LEU A 110 18.25 0.58 -8.12
N LEU A 111 17.80 0.66 -6.87
CA LEU A 111 18.68 0.72 -5.71
C LEU A 111 19.25 -0.64 -5.29
N GLY A 112 18.87 -1.70 -5.97
CA GLY A 112 19.37 -3.04 -5.67
C GLY A 112 18.78 -3.66 -4.42
N LEU A 113 17.63 -3.17 -3.97
CA LEU A 113 16.97 -3.70 -2.78
C LEU A 113 16.28 -5.03 -3.07
N THR A 114 16.07 -5.83 -2.04
CA THR A 114 15.57 -7.20 -2.18
C THR A 114 14.16 -7.25 -2.75
N VAL A 115 13.95 -8.15 -3.71
CA VAL A 115 12.66 -8.43 -4.34
C VAL A 115 12.37 -9.91 -4.19
N ILE A 116 11.12 -10.27 -3.88
CA ILE A 116 10.69 -11.66 -3.81
C ILE A 116 9.66 -11.94 -4.91
N GLY A 117 9.57 -13.20 -5.35
CA GLY A 117 8.71 -13.61 -6.45
C GLY A 117 9.38 -13.39 -7.79
N GLY A 118 8.64 -13.66 -8.88
CA GLY A 118 9.14 -13.41 -10.22
C GLY A 118 10.12 -14.46 -10.75
N GLU A 119 10.05 -15.64 -10.22
CA GLU A 119 10.93 -16.74 -10.64
C GLU A 119 10.33 -17.53 -11.79
#